data_bd528b2693d5dcc8a560cddadd78291c
#
_entry.id   bd528b2693d5dcc8a560cddadd78291c
#
_cell.length_a   1.000
_cell.length_b   1.000
_cell.length_c   1.000
_cell.angle_alpha   90.00
_cell.angle_beta   90.00
_cell.angle_gamma   90.00
#
_symmetry.space_group_name_H-M   'P 1'
#
loop_
_entity.id
_entity.type
_entity.pdbx_description
1 polymer ?
#
loop_
_entity_poly.entity_id
_entity_poly.type
_entity_poly.pdbx_seq_one_letter_code
_entity_poly.pdbx_strand_id
1 'polypeptide(L)'
;MSLFKRSSSPNWYYKLYPPGGGPVLSGSTGTDEKAKAQEFHDRLKADLWDQAKLGHKPRYTWNEAVIRYVADRDGISSLETTKTHLRWLDRHLSGVELRAIDRAMIHTIAHAKRSEQQVLRTLKGEKPRGKTVSAGTVNRVVGVLKAVLNAAVEWEWIDRAPVVKRAKVAAKRVRWLTPEEATALLAVLPVHLADMAQFSLETGLRRSNVTGLQWSQVDLVRRLAWIHPDQAKARRAIAVPLSDSAVAVLRRQVAKKRKPEFTASVFVYHGRPVYQTVTQAWRDACAKAGIRDFRWHDLRHTWASWHVQRGTPMQVIKELGGWETLEMVQRYAHLSADHLGQWVQSMTEAPALVKLAAV
;
A
#
# COMPACT_ATOMS: atom_id res chain seq x y z
N MET A 1 31.16 13.10 38.94
CA MET A 1 30.25 13.58 37.90
C MET A 1 30.92 14.77 37.23
N SER A 2 31.23 14.66 35.94
CA SER A 2 32.03 15.72 35.33
C SER A 2 31.66 15.91 33.85
N LEU A 3 31.62 17.18 33.49
CA LEU A 3 31.77 17.62 32.10
C LEU A 3 33.26 17.80 31.81
N PHE A 4 33.71 17.33 30.66
CA PHE A 4 35.11 17.44 30.25
C PHE A 4 35.22 17.66 28.75
N LYS A 5 36.33 18.24 28.31
CA LYS A 5 36.67 18.36 26.88
C LYS A 5 37.66 17.26 26.50
N ARG A 6 37.53 16.75 25.26
CA ARG A 6 38.55 15.87 24.64
C ARG A 6 39.36 16.70 23.65
N SER A 7 40.63 16.43 23.56
CA SER A 7 41.53 17.11 22.60
C SER A 7 41.14 16.87 21.16
N SER A 8 40.42 15.76 20.87
CA SER A 8 40.00 15.34 19.52
C SER A 8 38.64 15.88 19.06
N SER A 9 37.95 16.70 19.87
CA SER A 9 36.60 17.18 19.55
C SER A 9 36.31 18.56 20.12
N PRO A 10 35.65 19.47 19.39
CA PRO A 10 35.24 20.77 19.91
C PRO A 10 34.15 20.65 20.99
N ASN A 11 33.40 19.57 21.03
CA ASN A 11 32.24 19.38 21.90
C ASN A 11 32.65 19.02 23.34
N TRP A 12 31.76 19.36 24.29
CA TRP A 12 31.84 18.90 25.66
C TRP A 12 31.38 17.44 25.74
N TYR A 13 31.97 16.70 26.69
CA TYR A 13 31.65 15.32 27.03
C TYR A 13 31.17 15.22 28.49
N TYR A 14 30.30 14.28 28.77
CA TYR A 14 29.82 14.00 30.12
C TYR A 14 30.20 12.60 30.57
N LYS A 15 30.27 12.44 31.90
CA LYS A 15 30.37 11.15 32.57
C LYS A 15 29.45 11.17 33.79
N LEU A 16 28.45 10.29 33.83
CA LEU A 16 27.41 10.19 34.85
C LEU A 16 27.38 8.78 35.45
N TYR A 17 27.16 8.72 36.74
CA TYR A 17 26.95 7.49 37.52
C TYR A 17 25.46 7.44 37.88
N PRO A 18 24.66 6.45 37.37
CA PRO A 18 23.25 6.34 37.67
C PRO A 18 23.01 6.14 39.19
N PRO A 19 22.01 6.85 39.79
CA PRO A 19 21.74 6.74 41.24
C PRO A 19 21.28 5.35 41.69
N GLY A 20 20.73 4.53 40.80
CA GLY A 20 20.29 3.16 41.09
C GLY A 20 21.36 2.08 40.88
N GLY A 21 22.63 2.49 40.64
CA GLY A 21 23.65 1.55 40.18
C GLY A 21 23.55 1.28 38.69
N GLY A 22 24.52 0.54 38.11
CA GLY A 22 24.57 0.23 36.69
C GLY A 22 25.80 0.81 35.99
N PRO A 23 25.92 0.61 34.67
CA PRO A 23 27.08 1.06 33.90
C PRO A 23 27.18 2.59 33.88
N VAL A 24 28.42 3.07 33.90
CA VAL A 24 28.72 4.50 33.81
C VAL A 24 28.29 5.00 32.41
N LEU A 25 27.47 6.05 32.39
CA LEU A 25 27.04 6.70 31.15
C LEU A 25 28.07 7.77 30.78
N SER A 26 28.57 7.73 29.56
CA SER A 26 29.49 8.74 29.03
C SER A 26 29.20 8.97 27.54
N GLY A 27 29.28 10.23 27.10
CA GLY A 27 29.02 10.59 25.72
C GLY A 27 29.34 12.05 25.42
N SER A 28 29.12 12.46 24.17
CA SER A 28 29.19 13.87 23.76
C SER A 28 27.88 14.58 24.09
N THR A 29 27.96 15.84 24.54
CA THR A 29 26.77 16.71 24.70
C THR A 29 26.29 17.31 23.37
N GLY A 30 27.04 17.13 22.27
CA GLY A 30 26.70 17.68 20.95
C GLY A 30 26.92 19.19 20.81
N THR A 31 27.48 19.87 21.84
CA THR A 31 27.73 21.31 21.83
C THR A 31 29.12 21.62 22.36
N ASP A 32 29.69 22.71 21.82
CA ASP A 32 30.95 23.32 22.25
C ASP A 32 30.76 24.42 23.32
N GLU A 33 29.50 24.86 23.52
CA GLU A 33 29.14 25.86 24.55
C GLU A 33 28.98 25.21 25.93
N LYS A 34 29.77 25.66 26.90
CA LYS A 34 29.78 25.12 28.27
C LYS A 34 28.41 25.20 28.93
N ALA A 35 27.70 26.33 28.75
CA ALA A 35 26.37 26.54 29.40
C ALA A 35 25.34 25.52 28.88
N LYS A 36 25.27 25.30 27.58
CA LYS A 36 24.36 24.30 26.99
C LYS A 36 24.75 22.86 27.34
N ALA A 37 26.06 22.61 27.46
CA ALA A 37 26.56 21.32 27.92
C ALA A 37 26.19 21.04 29.37
N GLN A 38 26.21 22.07 30.24
CA GLN A 38 25.80 21.98 31.64
C GLN A 38 24.29 21.71 31.73
N GLU A 39 23.48 22.43 30.97
CA GLU A 39 22.03 22.22 30.92
C GLU A 39 21.68 20.78 30.46
N PHE A 40 22.34 20.29 29.43
CA PHE A 40 22.20 18.92 28.98
C PHE A 40 22.55 17.90 30.06
N HIS A 41 23.69 18.12 30.76
CA HIS A 41 24.17 17.25 31.81
C HIS A 41 23.18 17.20 32.98
N ASP A 42 22.68 18.37 33.42
CA ASP A 42 21.78 18.48 34.57
C ASP A 42 20.40 17.89 34.27
N ARG A 43 19.91 18.06 33.04
CA ARG A 43 18.68 17.39 32.56
C ARG A 43 18.85 15.88 32.59
N LEU A 44 19.94 15.34 32.03
CA LEU A 44 20.20 13.91 31.99
C LEU A 44 20.33 13.32 33.41
N LYS A 45 20.97 14.07 34.33
CA LYS A 45 21.09 13.71 35.75
C LYS A 45 19.73 13.65 36.43
N ALA A 46 18.87 14.64 36.20
CA ALA A 46 17.51 14.66 36.74
C ALA A 46 16.69 13.50 36.23
N ASP A 47 16.74 13.24 34.93
CA ASP A 47 16.03 12.10 34.31
C ASP A 47 16.47 10.75 34.89
N LEU A 48 17.77 10.54 35.10
CA LEU A 48 18.31 9.33 35.73
C LEU A 48 17.88 9.18 37.18
N TRP A 49 17.80 10.30 37.94
CA TRP A 49 17.33 10.30 39.30
C TRP A 49 15.83 9.97 39.38
N ASP A 50 15.01 10.57 38.51
CA ASP A 50 13.57 10.31 38.38
C ASP A 50 13.29 8.83 38.03
N GLN A 51 14.09 8.24 37.12
CA GLN A 51 14.02 6.83 36.83
C GLN A 51 14.34 5.94 38.02
N ALA A 52 15.43 6.24 38.72
CA ALA A 52 15.94 5.40 39.83
C ALA A 52 15.11 5.50 41.09
N LYS A 53 14.53 6.68 41.38
CA LYS A 53 13.85 6.98 42.66
C LYS A 53 12.34 7.06 42.55
N LEU A 54 11.83 7.54 41.41
CA LEU A 54 10.39 7.72 41.18
C LEU A 54 9.82 6.67 40.22
N GLY A 55 10.64 5.78 39.66
CA GLY A 55 10.21 4.77 38.69
C GLY A 55 9.72 5.39 37.38
N HIS A 56 10.04 6.66 37.12
CA HIS A 56 9.65 7.30 35.88
C HIS A 56 10.38 6.65 34.70
N LYS A 57 9.64 6.29 33.65
CA LYS A 57 10.24 5.78 32.41
C LYS A 57 11.05 6.89 31.72
N PRO A 58 12.14 6.56 31.00
CA PRO A 58 12.90 7.51 30.19
C PRO A 58 12.01 8.32 29.27
N ARG A 59 12.39 9.56 29.01
CA ARG A 59 11.70 10.44 28.06
C ARG A 59 12.27 10.20 26.67
N TYR A 60 11.44 9.70 25.80
CA TYR A 60 11.80 9.45 24.40
C TYR A 60 11.11 10.45 23.49
N THR A 61 11.82 10.89 22.47
CA THR A 61 11.35 11.81 21.44
C THR A 61 10.80 11.08 20.25
N TRP A 62 10.01 11.78 19.44
CA TRP A 62 9.56 11.31 18.13
C TRP A 62 10.71 10.84 17.24
N ASN A 63 11.81 11.61 17.20
CA ASN A 63 12.95 11.30 16.34
C ASN A 63 13.62 9.97 16.71
N GLU A 64 13.81 9.70 18.00
CA GLU A 64 14.35 8.42 18.48
C GLU A 64 13.43 7.26 18.11
N ALA A 65 12.11 7.45 18.27
CA ALA A 65 11.14 6.45 17.89
C ALA A 65 11.15 6.18 16.38
N VAL A 66 11.25 7.20 15.53
CA VAL A 66 11.32 7.04 14.07
C VAL A 66 12.59 6.30 13.66
N ILE A 67 13.74 6.61 14.26
CA ILE A 67 15.01 5.92 13.96
C ILE A 67 14.87 4.43 14.26
N ARG A 68 14.42 4.07 15.45
CA ARG A 68 14.22 2.66 15.84
C ARG A 68 13.16 1.99 14.97
N TYR A 69 12.02 2.66 14.72
CA TYR A 69 10.95 2.13 13.91
C TYR A 69 11.37 1.78 12.47
N VAL A 70 12.23 2.60 11.87
CA VAL A 70 12.77 2.37 10.53
C VAL A 70 13.78 1.23 10.54
N ALA A 71 14.66 1.16 11.56
CA ALA A 71 15.64 0.08 11.71
C ALA A 71 14.97 -1.29 11.89
N ASP A 72 13.93 -1.39 12.73
CA ASP A 72 13.18 -2.63 12.98
C ASP A 72 12.40 -3.13 11.74
N ARG A 73 12.28 -2.31 10.70
CA ARG A 73 11.50 -2.60 9.48
C ARG A 73 12.33 -2.60 8.20
N ASP A 74 13.63 -2.75 8.33
CA ASP A 74 14.48 -2.88 7.16
C ASP A 74 14.08 -4.09 6.30
N GLY A 75 14.18 -3.96 4.98
CA GLY A 75 13.75 -4.98 4.02
C GLY A 75 12.24 -5.06 3.73
N ILE A 76 11.38 -4.28 4.41
CA ILE A 76 9.94 -4.25 4.10
C ILE A 76 9.69 -3.40 2.83
N SER A 77 9.04 -3.99 1.82
CA SER A 77 8.78 -3.36 0.52
C SER A 77 8.02 -2.01 0.58
N SER A 78 7.24 -1.77 1.64
CA SER A 78 6.49 -0.52 1.83
C SER A 78 7.29 0.55 2.60
N LEU A 79 8.53 0.27 3.02
CA LEU A 79 9.31 1.14 3.89
C LEU A 79 9.56 2.52 3.25
N GLU A 80 9.86 2.58 1.97
CA GLU A 80 10.10 3.87 1.27
C GLU A 80 8.86 4.77 1.25
N THR A 81 7.68 4.18 1.08
CA THR A 81 6.42 4.94 1.21
C THR A 81 6.21 5.42 2.64
N THR A 82 6.53 4.57 3.62
CA THR A 82 6.46 4.91 5.05
C THR A 82 7.43 6.04 5.38
N LYS A 83 8.69 5.98 4.93
CA LYS A 83 9.68 7.05 5.09
C LYS A 83 9.19 8.39 4.52
N THR A 84 8.47 8.38 3.39
CA THR A 84 7.88 9.60 2.83
C THR A 84 6.85 10.22 3.78
N HIS A 85 6.02 9.40 4.44
CA HIS A 85 5.07 9.88 5.45
C HIS A 85 5.76 10.33 6.73
N LEU A 86 6.81 9.64 7.18
CA LEU A 86 7.61 10.01 8.35
C LEU A 86 8.27 11.38 8.15
N ARG A 87 8.96 11.62 7.01
CA ARG A 87 9.54 12.94 6.69
C ARG A 87 8.51 14.06 6.68
N TRP A 88 7.27 13.77 6.31
CA TRP A 88 6.21 14.75 6.40
C TRP A 88 5.79 15.00 7.84
N LEU A 89 5.68 13.96 8.68
CA LEU A 89 5.34 14.04 10.09
C LEU A 89 6.41 14.76 10.91
N ASP A 90 7.69 14.61 10.56
CA ASP A 90 8.81 15.29 11.22
C ASP A 90 8.68 16.82 11.23
N ARG A 91 7.99 17.41 10.24
CA ARG A 91 7.71 18.85 10.21
C ARG A 91 6.85 19.32 11.40
N HIS A 92 6.13 18.41 12.01
CA HIS A 92 5.19 18.68 13.12
C HIS A 92 5.63 18.09 14.45
N LEU A 93 6.48 17.06 14.43
CA LEU A 93 6.78 16.25 15.60
C LEU A 93 8.27 16.19 15.94
N SER A 94 9.16 16.79 15.14
CA SER A 94 10.60 16.79 15.43
C SER A 94 10.88 17.40 16.80
N GLY A 95 11.59 16.67 17.65
CA GLY A 95 11.92 17.05 19.03
C GLY A 95 10.78 16.92 20.04
N VAL A 96 9.56 16.55 19.62
CA VAL A 96 8.42 16.37 20.52
C VAL A 96 8.58 15.08 21.32
N GLU A 97 8.38 15.15 22.64
CA GLU A 97 8.34 13.95 23.49
C GLU A 97 7.12 13.08 23.14
N LEU A 98 7.30 11.75 23.06
CA LEU A 98 6.23 10.81 22.69
C LEU A 98 5.00 10.93 23.61
N ARG A 99 5.21 11.20 24.91
CA ARG A 99 4.13 11.36 25.89
C ARG A 99 3.32 12.62 25.67
N ALA A 100 3.90 13.65 25.05
CA ALA A 100 3.22 14.90 24.73
C ALA A 100 2.35 14.78 23.46
N ILE A 101 2.52 13.71 22.66
CA ILE A 101 1.70 13.49 21.47
C ILE A 101 0.33 12.99 21.90
N ASP A 102 -0.58 13.90 22.06
CA ASP A 102 -1.95 13.63 22.47
C ASP A 102 -2.92 13.55 21.25
N ARG A 103 -4.19 13.30 21.55
CA ARG A 103 -5.25 13.25 20.54
C ARG A 103 -5.47 14.59 19.85
N ALA A 104 -5.35 15.69 20.54
CA ALA A 104 -5.56 17.04 20.00
C ALA A 104 -4.47 17.38 18.98
N MET A 105 -3.21 17.10 19.31
CA MET A 105 -2.07 17.26 18.39
C MET A 105 -2.23 16.41 17.12
N ILE A 106 -2.63 15.15 17.26
CA ILE A 106 -2.87 14.27 16.09
C ILE A 106 -4.01 14.80 15.22
N HIS A 107 -5.05 15.35 15.81
CA HIS A 107 -6.15 15.98 15.07
C HIS A 107 -5.67 17.21 14.29
N THR A 108 -4.85 18.06 14.90
CA THR A 108 -4.23 19.23 14.25
C THR A 108 -3.36 18.80 13.06
N ILE A 109 -2.53 17.78 13.24
CA ILE A 109 -1.70 17.21 12.16
C ILE A 109 -2.57 16.64 11.02
N ALA A 110 -3.64 15.92 11.36
CA ALA A 110 -4.57 15.38 10.37
C ALA A 110 -5.27 16.51 9.58
N HIS A 111 -5.66 17.60 10.25
CA HIS A 111 -6.25 18.78 9.63
C HIS A 111 -5.25 19.49 8.71
N ALA A 112 -4.03 19.72 9.16
CA ALA A 112 -2.95 20.30 8.37
C ALA A 112 -2.73 19.47 7.07
N LYS A 113 -2.69 18.13 7.18
CA LYS A 113 -2.57 17.27 6.00
C LYS A 113 -3.75 17.37 5.06
N ARG A 114 -4.96 17.49 5.57
CA ARG A 114 -6.17 17.61 4.76
C ARG A 114 -6.23 18.92 3.98
N SER A 115 -5.70 20.00 4.52
CA SER A 115 -5.68 21.32 3.93
C SER A 115 -4.63 21.45 2.80
N GLU A 116 -3.67 20.53 2.72
CA GLU A 116 -2.68 20.55 1.65
C GLU A 116 -3.33 20.28 0.28
N GLN A 117 -2.83 20.97 -0.74
CA GLN A 117 -3.21 20.68 -2.11
C GLN A 117 -2.51 19.43 -2.64
N GLN A 118 -3.22 18.67 -3.47
CA GLN A 118 -2.60 17.58 -4.21
C GLN A 118 -1.63 18.15 -5.24
N VAL A 119 -0.44 17.58 -5.28
CA VAL A 119 0.61 17.96 -6.22
C VAL A 119 0.81 16.85 -7.25
N LEU A 120 0.84 17.21 -8.52
CA LEU A 120 1.25 16.32 -9.60
C LEU A 120 2.76 16.50 -9.83
N ARG A 121 3.53 15.48 -9.54
CA ARG A 121 4.95 15.45 -9.90
C ARG A 121 5.13 15.09 -11.37
N THR A 122 5.77 15.95 -12.12
CA THR A 122 6.10 15.78 -13.53
C THR A 122 7.61 15.89 -13.70
N LEU A 123 8.14 15.47 -14.85
CA LEU A 123 9.57 15.65 -15.19
C LEU A 123 9.98 17.14 -15.23
N LYS A 124 9.00 18.06 -15.40
CA LYS A 124 9.21 19.51 -15.41
C LYS A 124 8.96 20.18 -14.05
N GLY A 125 8.79 19.40 -12.98
CA GLY A 125 8.52 19.90 -11.62
C GLY A 125 7.13 19.57 -11.11
N GLU A 126 6.73 20.18 -10.00
CA GLU A 126 5.47 19.94 -9.31
C GLU A 126 4.40 20.93 -9.76
N LYS A 127 3.19 20.44 -10.05
CA LYS A 127 2.03 21.26 -10.38
C LYS A 127 0.87 20.99 -9.43
N PRO A 128 0.24 22.01 -8.84
CA PRO A 128 -0.95 21.83 -8.01
C PRO A 128 -2.11 21.27 -8.84
N ARG A 129 -2.89 20.35 -8.27
CA ARG A 129 -4.05 19.72 -8.91
C ARG A 129 -5.36 20.48 -8.69
N GLY A 130 -5.36 21.57 -7.93
CA GLY A 130 -6.58 22.29 -7.55
C GLY A 130 -7.54 21.50 -6.65
N LYS A 131 -7.10 20.38 -6.08
CA LYS A 131 -7.88 19.54 -5.15
C LYS A 131 -7.08 19.31 -3.87
N THR A 132 -7.75 19.32 -2.74
CA THR A 132 -7.15 19.02 -1.43
C THR A 132 -6.82 17.53 -1.32
N VAL A 133 -5.94 17.19 -0.37
CA VAL A 133 -5.54 15.82 -0.08
C VAL A 133 -6.75 14.98 0.37
N SER A 134 -6.90 13.79 -0.20
CA SER A 134 -8.03 12.90 0.10
C SER A 134 -8.01 12.37 1.53
N ALA A 135 -9.19 12.11 2.11
CA ALA A 135 -9.33 11.45 3.42
C ALA A 135 -8.53 10.14 3.50
N GLY A 136 -8.46 9.36 2.41
CA GLY A 136 -7.66 8.14 2.37
C GLY A 136 -6.16 8.39 2.51
N THR A 137 -5.64 9.51 1.99
CA THR A 137 -4.23 9.90 2.15
C THR A 137 -3.96 10.39 3.56
N VAL A 138 -4.86 11.20 4.13
CA VAL A 138 -4.80 11.61 5.55
C VAL A 138 -4.75 10.39 6.46
N ASN A 139 -5.65 9.43 6.25
CA ASN A 139 -5.69 8.18 7.03
C ASN A 139 -4.40 7.36 6.94
N ARG A 140 -3.67 7.41 5.81
CA ARG A 140 -2.37 6.73 5.67
C ARG A 140 -1.30 7.41 6.52
N VAL A 141 -1.21 8.74 6.47
CA VAL A 141 -0.24 9.50 7.28
C VAL A 141 -0.49 9.28 8.77
N VAL A 142 -1.74 9.45 9.22
CA VAL A 142 -2.15 9.19 10.60
C VAL A 142 -1.95 7.73 10.99
N GLY A 143 -2.12 6.80 10.04
CA GLY A 143 -1.83 5.38 10.24
C GLY A 143 -0.36 5.10 10.51
N VAL A 144 0.56 5.79 9.84
CA VAL A 144 2.01 5.69 10.11
C VAL A 144 2.35 6.27 11.47
N LEU A 145 1.82 7.46 11.82
CA LEU A 145 1.99 8.04 13.15
C LEU A 145 1.55 7.05 14.25
N LYS A 146 0.34 6.50 14.12
CA LYS A 146 -0.16 5.50 15.07
C LYS A 146 0.72 4.25 15.13
N ALA A 147 1.28 3.80 14.01
CA ALA A 147 2.15 2.63 13.98
C ALA A 147 3.46 2.86 14.74
N VAL A 148 4.04 4.06 14.66
CA VAL A 148 5.22 4.44 15.45
C VAL A 148 4.87 4.50 16.94
N LEU A 149 3.73 5.12 17.30
CA LEU A 149 3.31 5.20 18.70
C LEU A 149 2.97 3.82 19.29
N ASN A 150 2.36 2.92 18.52
CA ASN A 150 2.12 1.55 18.97
C ASN A 150 3.44 0.78 19.16
N ALA A 151 4.41 0.95 18.27
CA ALA A 151 5.74 0.36 18.45
C ALA A 151 6.43 0.91 19.71
N ALA A 152 6.26 2.21 20.00
CA ALA A 152 6.76 2.80 21.25
C ALA A 152 6.10 2.20 22.50
N VAL A 153 4.84 1.77 22.43
CA VAL A 153 4.18 0.99 23.50
C VAL A 153 4.80 -0.41 23.60
N GLU A 154 5.01 -1.09 22.49
CA GLU A 154 5.66 -2.41 22.44
C GLU A 154 7.11 -2.38 23.00
N TRP A 155 7.82 -1.26 22.81
CA TRP A 155 9.15 -1.03 23.39
C TRP A 155 9.09 -0.55 24.85
N GLU A 156 7.91 -0.40 25.44
CA GLU A 156 7.69 0.12 26.79
C GLU A 156 8.15 1.57 26.99
N TRP A 157 8.29 2.35 25.92
CA TRP A 157 8.70 3.77 25.95
C TRP A 157 7.55 4.69 26.39
N ILE A 158 6.31 4.30 26.07
CA ILE A 158 5.08 4.94 26.55
C ILE A 158 4.09 3.87 27.00
N ASP A 159 3.19 4.22 27.92
CA ASP A 159 2.24 3.24 28.48
C ASP A 159 1.09 2.95 27.54
N ARG A 160 0.67 3.93 26.74
CA ARG A 160 -0.44 3.83 25.80
C ARG A 160 -0.30 4.79 24.62
N ALA A 161 -0.75 4.38 23.46
CA ALA A 161 -0.89 5.25 22.31
C ALA A 161 -2.26 5.93 22.28
N PRO A 162 -2.36 7.21 21.88
CA PRO A 162 -3.64 7.91 21.73
C PRO A 162 -4.58 7.21 20.76
N VAL A 163 -5.87 7.16 21.11
CA VAL A 163 -6.90 6.62 20.22
C VAL A 163 -7.22 7.64 19.12
N VAL A 164 -7.00 7.25 17.87
CA VAL A 164 -7.24 8.10 16.70
C VAL A 164 -8.38 7.54 15.87
N LYS A 165 -9.41 8.34 15.63
CA LYS A 165 -10.49 8.00 14.70
C LYS A 165 -10.05 8.28 13.27
N ARG A 166 -10.23 7.29 12.39
CA ARG A 166 -10.01 7.48 10.95
C ARG A 166 -11.14 8.29 10.35
N ALA A 167 -10.81 9.20 9.42
CA ALA A 167 -11.80 9.89 8.63
C ALA A 167 -12.58 8.90 7.75
N LYS A 168 -13.91 9.07 7.65
CA LYS A 168 -14.74 8.26 6.75
C LYS A 168 -14.27 8.49 5.31
N VAL A 169 -13.98 7.41 4.61
CA VAL A 169 -13.66 7.41 3.17
C VAL A 169 -14.92 6.94 2.45
N ALA A 170 -15.44 7.74 1.54
CA ALA A 170 -16.57 7.33 0.74
C ALA A 170 -16.25 6.01 0.01
N ALA A 171 -17.19 5.07 0.04
CA ALA A 171 -17.07 3.85 -0.73
C ALA A 171 -16.93 4.20 -2.21
N LYS A 172 -15.87 3.73 -2.84
CA LYS A 172 -15.69 3.94 -4.28
C LYS A 172 -16.61 2.98 -5.01
N ARG A 173 -17.43 3.52 -5.92
CA ARG A 173 -18.18 2.71 -6.87
C ARG A 173 -17.20 1.83 -7.67
N VAL A 174 -17.49 0.55 -7.78
CA VAL A 174 -16.77 -0.35 -8.67
C VAL A 174 -17.12 0.03 -10.10
N ARG A 175 -16.12 0.47 -10.90
CA ARG A 175 -16.27 0.71 -12.34
C ARG A 175 -15.77 -0.53 -13.08
N TRP A 176 -16.60 -1.02 -14.00
CA TRP A 176 -16.28 -2.14 -14.89
C TRP A 176 -16.78 -1.81 -16.30
N LEU A 177 -16.26 -2.48 -17.31
CA LEU A 177 -16.64 -2.32 -18.72
C LEU A 177 -17.69 -3.36 -19.10
N THR A 178 -18.63 -2.95 -19.96
CA THR A 178 -19.42 -3.93 -20.73
C THR A 178 -18.52 -4.61 -21.76
N PRO A 179 -18.92 -5.76 -22.34
CA PRO A 179 -18.18 -6.40 -23.45
C PRO A 179 -17.96 -5.44 -24.62
N GLU A 180 -18.96 -4.62 -24.97
CA GLU A 180 -18.92 -3.65 -26.05
C GLU A 180 -17.92 -2.53 -25.77
N GLU A 181 -17.94 -1.97 -24.54
CA GLU A 181 -16.96 -0.96 -24.09
C GLU A 181 -15.54 -1.53 -24.13
N ALA A 182 -15.35 -2.79 -23.71
CA ALA A 182 -14.04 -3.44 -23.73
C ALA A 182 -13.54 -3.63 -25.17
N THR A 183 -14.40 -4.08 -26.08
CA THR A 183 -14.09 -4.23 -27.51
C THR A 183 -13.72 -2.89 -28.12
N ALA A 184 -14.51 -1.84 -27.87
CA ALA A 184 -14.23 -0.48 -28.36
C ALA A 184 -12.89 0.05 -27.83
N LEU A 185 -12.57 -0.18 -26.55
CA LEU A 185 -11.29 0.22 -25.96
C LEU A 185 -10.11 -0.50 -26.62
N LEU A 186 -10.20 -1.82 -26.78
CA LEU A 186 -9.13 -2.63 -27.37
C LEU A 186 -8.86 -2.23 -28.82
N ALA A 187 -9.88 -1.87 -29.58
CA ALA A 187 -9.76 -1.44 -30.97
C ALA A 187 -9.00 -0.12 -31.17
N VAL A 188 -9.05 0.79 -30.20
CA VAL A 188 -8.41 2.13 -30.29
C VAL A 188 -7.09 2.23 -29.51
N LEU A 189 -6.75 1.21 -28.72
CA LEU A 189 -5.48 1.18 -27.98
C LEU A 189 -4.30 0.90 -28.93
N PRO A 190 -3.11 1.50 -28.68
CA PRO A 190 -1.88 1.03 -29.32
C PRO A 190 -1.67 -0.46 -29.05
N VAL A 191 -1.21 -1.22 -30.07
CA VAL A 191 -1.12 -2.69 -30.04
C VAL A 191 -0.47 -3.24 -28.77
N HIS A 192 0.61 -2.61 -28.27
CA HIS A 192 1.29 -3.08 -27.04
C HIS A 192 0.44 -2.91 -25.80
N LEU A 193 -0.40 -1.85 -25.71
CA LEU A 193 -1.33 -1.66 -24.59
C LEU A 193 -2.60 -2.49 -24.77
N ALA A 194 -3.06 -2.70 -25.99
CA ALA A 194 -4.21 -3.55 -26.30
C ALA A 194 -3.95 -5.02 -25.89
N ASP A 195 -2.79 -5.57 -26.27
CA ASP A 195 -2.39 -6.93 -25.85
C ASP A 195 -2.35 -7.07 -24.31
N MET A 196 -1.77 -6.09 -23.62
CA MET A 196 -1.70 -6.10 -22.15
C MET A 196 -3.07 -5.93 -21.49
N ALA A 197 -3.93 -5.08 -22.07
CA ALA A 197 -5.28 -4.86 -21.58
C ALA A 197 -6.15 -6.10 -21.77
N GLN A 198 -6.08 -6.74 -22.95
CA GLN A 198 -6.75 -7.99 -23.24
C GLN A 198 -6.30 -9.08 -22.27
N PHE A 199 -4.99 -9.26 -22.08
CA PHE A 199 -4.45 -10.22 -21.12
C PHE A 199 -4.93 -9.95 -19.68
N SER A 200 -5.04 -8.67 -19.30
CA SER A 200 -5.56 -8.28 -17.99
C SER A 200 -7.06 -8.61 -17.83
N LEU A 201 -7.85 -8.44 -18.89
CA LEU A 201 -9.28 -8.80 -18.91
C LEU A 201 -9.51 -10.31 -18.86
N GLU A 202 -8.60 -11.11 -19.44
CA GLU A 202 -8.70 -12.57 -19.45
C GLU A 202 -8.23 -13.22 -18.13
N THR A 203 -7.26 -12.61 -17.45
CA THR A 203 -6.59 -13.23 -16.28
C THR A 203 -6.92 -12.56 -14.95
N GLY A 204 -7.48 -11.36 -14.97
CA GLY A 204 -7.70 -10.56 -13.76
C GLY A 204 -6.43 -10.18 -12.99
N LEU A 205 -5.24 -10.37 -13.55
CA LEU A 205 -3.97 -10.09 -12.89
C LEU A 205 -3.80 -8.61 -12.52
N ARG A 206 -3.07 -8.36 -11.44
CA ARG A 206 -2.68 -6.98 -11.07
C ARG A 206 -1.75 -6.41 -12.13
N ARG A 207 -1.80 -5.09 -12.33
CA ARG A 207 -0.94 -4.39 -13.29
C ARG A 207 0.52 -4.79 -13.18
N SER A 208 1.08 -4.81 -11.96
CA SER A 208 2.48 -5.19 -11.73
C SER A 208 2.79 -6.62 -12.18
N ASN A 209 1.86 -7.55 -12.01
CA ASN A 209 2.02 -8.93 -12.47
C ASN A 209 1.98 -9.05 -14.00
N VAL A 210 1.18 -8.22 -14.67
CA VAL A 210 1.15 -8.19 -16.14
C VAL A 210 2.42 -7.53 -16.69
N THR A 211 2.80 -6.36 -16.16
CA THR A 211 4.00 -5.63 -16.64
C THR A 211 5.29 -6.37 -16.33
N GLY A 212 5.34 -7.10 -15.23
CA GLY A 212 6.52 -7.86 -14.78
C GLY A 212 6.53 -9.33 -15.16
N LEU A 213 5.56 -9.80 -16.00
CA LEU A 213 5.48 -11.20 -16.39
C LEU A 213 6.70 -11.62 -17.20
N GLN A 214 7.29 -12.76 -16.86
CA GLN A 214 8.44 -13.34 -17.53
C GLN A 214 8.07 -14.64 -18.23
N TRP A 215 8.80 -15.00 -19.29
CA TRP A 215 8.56 -16.24 -20.04
C TRP A 215 8.79 -17.49 -19.19
N SER A 216 9.70 -17.45 -18.22
CA SER A 216 9.89 -18.53 -17.24
C SER A 216 8.65 -18.84 -16.38
N GLN A 217 7.69 -17.91 -16.36
CA GLN A 217 6.44 -18.05 -15.62
C GLN A 217 5.26 -18.51 -16.50
N VAL A 218 5.50 -18.82 -17.78
CA VAL A 218 4.44 -19.14 -18.75
C VAL A 218 4.68 -20.50 -19.38
N ASP A 219 3.68 -21.37 -19.27
CA ASP A 219 3.63 -22.64 -19.97
C ASP A 219 2.45 -22.61 -20.96
N LEU A 220 2.78 -22.41 -22.22
CA LEU A 220 1.77 -22.38 -23.31
C LEU A 220 1.16 -23.74 -23.62
N VAL A 221 1.85 -24.83 -23.31
CA VAL A 221 1.37 -26.20 -23.53
C VAL A 221 0.33 -26.55 -22.48
N ARG A 222 0.65 -26.36 -21.23
CA ARG A 222 -0.29 -26.56 -20.12
C ARG A 222 -1.31 -25.45 -19.98
N ARG A 223 -1.14 -24.32 -20.69
CA ARG A 223 -2.00 -23.14 -20.63
C ARG A 223 -2.09 -22.57 -19.20
N LEU A 224 -0.93 -22.39 -18.58
CA LEU A 224 -0.79 -21.88 -17.23
C LEU A 224 0.26 -20.77 -17.19
N ALA A 225 0.02 -19.79 -16.33
CA ALA A 225 1.03 -18.84 -15.89
C ALA A 225 1.12 -18.87 -14.37
N TRP A 226 2.31 -18.60 -13.82
CA TRP A 226 2.54 -18.56 -12.38
C TRP A 226 3.00 -17.17 -11.95
N ILE A 227 2.38 -16.65 -10.92
CA ILE A 227 2.86 -15.46 -10.23
C ILE A 227 3.53 -15.91 -8.95
N HIS A 228 4.82 -15.63 -8.83
CA HIS A 228 5.61 -16.03 -7.66
C HIS A 228 5.21 -15.27 -6.40
N PRO A 229 5.48 -15.81 -5.19
CA PRO A 229 5.07 -15.20 -3.91
C PRO A 229 5.62 -13.80 -3.69
N ASP A 230 6.83 -13.50 -4.14
CA ASP A 230 7.49 -12.19 -4.08
C ASP A 230 6.79 -11.12 -4.94
N GLN A 231 6.17 -11.56 -6.05
CA GLN A 231 5.39 -10.71 -6.95
C GLN A 231 3.91 -10.59 -6.53
N ALA A 232 3.44 -11.50 -5.69
CA ALA A 232 2.06 -11.56 -5.24
C ALA A 232 1.88 -10.76 -3.95
N LYS A 233 0.89 -9.85 -3.91
CA LYS A 233 0.60 -9.03 -2.72
C LYS A 233 0.32 -9.88 -1.47
N ALA A 234 -0.28 -11.06 -1.64
CA ALA A 234 -0.58 -12.01 -0.57
C ALA A 234 0.60 -12.93 -0.22
N ARG A 235 1.78 -12.74 -0.83
CA ARG A 235 2.98 -13.59 -0.65
C ARG A 235 2.72 -15.09 -0.85
N ARG A 236 1.74 -15.44 -1.70
CA ARG A 236 1.42 -16.81 -2.11
C ARG A 236 1.50 -16.92 -3.61
N ALA A 237 1.99 -18.04 -4.11
CA ALA A 237 1.98 -18.32 -5.54
C ALA A 237 0.55 -18.35 -6.07
N ILE A 238 0.34 -17.82 -7.27
CA ILE A 238 -0.95 -17.85 -7.96
C ILE A 238 -0.78 -18.61 -9.27
N ALA A 239 -1.46 -19.73 -9.41
CA ALA A 239 -1.60 -20.40 -10.69
C ALA A 239 -2.74 -19.73 -11.47
N VAL A 240 -2.46 -19.30 -12.69
CA VAL A 240 -3.38 -18.56 -13.56
C VAL A 240 -3.66 -19.41 -14.80
N PRO A 241 -4.82 -20.07 -14.89
CA PRO A 241 -5.25 -20.74 -16.11
C PRO A 241 -5.42 -19.71 -17.25
N LEU A 242 -4.97 -20.08 -18.45
CA LEU A 242 -5.00 -19.22 -19.62
C LEU A 242 -6.11 -19.64 -20.58
N SER A 243 -7.04 -18.71 -20.85
CA SER A 243 -8.05 -18.85 -21.90
C SER A 243 -7.41 -18.89 -23.29
N ASP A 244 -8.16 -19.28 -24.31
CA ASP A 244 -7.70 -19.22 -25.70
C ASP A 244 -7.25 -17.83 -26.10
N SER A 245 -8.02 -16.82 -25.70
CA SER A 245 -7.69 -15.40 -25.90
C SER A 245 -6.39 -15.01 -25.25
N ALA A 246 -6.15 -15.41 -23.98
CA ALA A 246 -4.90 -15.13 -23.26
C ALA A 246 -3.70 -15.80 -23.94
N VAL A 247 -3.85 -17.06 -24.37
CA VAL A 247 -2.82 -17.79 -25.14
C VAL A 247 -2.54 -17.10 -26.48
N ALA A 248 -3.55 -16.63 -27.18
CA ALA A 248 -3.39 -15.91 -28.46
C ALA A 248 -2.60 -14.60 -28.23
N VAL A 249 -2.88 -13.84 -27.15
CA VAL A 249 -2.08 -12.69 -26.76
C VAL A 249 -0.62 -13.07 -26.56
N LEU A 250 -0.35 -14.10 -25.77
CA LEU A 250 1.02 -14.54 -25.47
C LEU A 250 1.77 -14.99 -26.74
N ARG A 251 1.11 -15.72 -27.63
CA ARG A 251 1.69 -16.12 -28.94
C ARG A 251 2.11 -14.89 -29.76
N ARG A 252 1.31 -13.81 -29.78
CA ARG A 252 1.69 -12.57 -30.45
C ARG A 252 2.93 -11.91 -29.77
N GLN A 253 3.13 -12.12 -28.47
CA GLN A 253 4.31 -11.59 -27.78
C GLN A 253 5.59 -12.40 -28.12
N VAL A 254 5.50 -13.70 -28.42
CA VAL A 254 6.67 -14.53 -28.81
C VAL A 254 7.40 -13.92 -29.99
N ALA A 255 6.66 -13.47 -31.01
CA ALA A 255 7.22 -12.92 -32.26
C ALA A 255 7.85 -11.51 -32.07
N LYS A 256 7.66 -10.83 -30.95
CA LYS A 256 8.19 -9.47 -30.75
C LYS A 256 9.69 -9.49 -30.47
N LYS A 257 10.45 -8.66 -31.20
CA LYS A 257 11.89 -8.45 -30.94
C LYS A 257 12.11 -7.85 -29.55
N ARG A 258 13.14 -8.33 -28.85
CA ARG A 258 13.58 -7.86 -27.54
C ARG A 258 15.05 -7.47 -27.61
N LYS A 259 15.43 -6.50 -26.79
CA LYS A 259 16.86 -6.24 -26.55
C LYS A 259 17.44 -7.40 -25.73
N PRO A 260 18.75 -7.71 -25.91
CA PRO A 260 19.38 -8.87 -25.25
C PRO A 260 19.15 -8.92 -23.72
N GLU A 261 19.19 -7.77 -23.07
CA GLU A 261 18.97 -7.64 -21.62
C GLU A 261 17.51 -7.87 -21.16
N PHE A 262 16.55 -7.94 -22.10
CA PHE A 262 15.12 -8.05 -21.78
C PHE A 262 14.44 -9.28 -22.39
N THR A 263 15.20 -10.31 -22.75
CA THR A 263 14.68 -11.54 -23.37
C THR A 263 13.68 -12.28 -22.51
N ALA A 264 13.81 -12.19 -21.18
CA ALA A 264 12.90 -12.82 -20.23
C ALA A 264 11.49 -12.17 -20.19
N SER A 265 11.34 -10.89 -20.55
CA SER A 265 10.08 -10.15 -20.42
C SER A 265 9.05 -10.57 -21.46
N VAL A 266 7.82 -10.82 -21.04
CA VAL A 266 6.69 -11.15 -21.95
C VAL A 266 6.25 -9.91 -22.71
N PHE A 267 5.87 -8.82 -22.01
CA PHE A 267 5.33 -7.62 -22.64
C PHE A 267 6.41 -6.57 -22.88
N VAL A 268 6.67 -6.28 -24.14
CA VAL A 268 7.70 -5.33 -24.56
C VAL A 268 7.14 -4.31 -25.58
N TYR A 269 7.74 -3.11 -25.56
CA TYR A 269 7.53 -2.06 -26.54
C TYR A 269 8.90 -1.48 -26.97
N HIS A 270 9.15 -1.44 -28.28
CA HIS A 270 10.49 -1.14 -28.82
C HIS A 270 11.63 -1.93 -28.15
N GLY A 271 11.37 -3.24 -27.91
CA GLY A 271 12.34 -4.17 -27.33
C GLY A 271 12.59 -4.00 -25.82
N ARG A 272 11.89 -3.09 -25.13
CA ARG A 272 12.01 -2.84 -23.69
C ARG A 272 10.73 -3.20 -22.94
N PRO A 273 10.81 -3.65 -21.70
CA PRO A 273 9.62 -3.95 -20.89
C PRO A 273 8.72 -2.72 -20.70
N VAL A 274 7.42 -2.95 -20.70
CA VAL A 274 6.41 -1.91 -20.47
C VAL A 274 6.13 -1.81 -18.98
N TYR A 275 6.71 -0.82 -18.31
CA TYR A 275 6.47 -0.58 -16.87
C TYR A 275 5.25 0.30 -16.58
N GLN A 276 4.93 1.22 -17.49
CA GLN A 276 3.82 2.15 -17.32
C GLN A 276 2.72 1.90 -18.34
N THR A 277 1.51 1.65 -17.85
CA THR A 277 0.33 1.42 -18.68
C THR A 277 -0.63 2.59 -18.70
N VAL A 278 -0.62 3.45 -17.65
CA VAL A 278 -1.47 4.66 -17.54
C VAL A 278 -0.75 5.85 -18.18
N THR A 279 -0.54 5.76 -19.48
CA THR A 279 0.11 6.78 -20.32
C THR A 279 -0.92 7.76 -20.90
N GLN A 280 -0.45 8.77 -21.64
CA GLN A 280 -1.35 9.63 -22.41
C GLN A 280 -2.14 8.81 -23.43
N ALA A 281 -1.48 7.88 -24.13
CA ALA A 281 -2.13 6.99 -25.09
C ALA A 281 -3.28 6.16 -24.48
N TRP A 282 -3.15 5.70 -23.23
CA TRP A 282 -4.25 5.05 -22.50
C TRP A 282 -5.43 6.01 -22.29
N ARG A 283 -5.15 7.25 -21.84
CA ARG A 283 -6.21 8.25 -21.58
C ARG A 283 -6.93 8.65 -22.86
N ASP A 284 -6.18 8.84 -23.95
CA ASP A 284 -6.73 9.17 -25.26
C ASP A 284 -7.57 8.02 -25.82
N ALA A 285 -7.16 6.77 -25.64
CA ALA A 285 -7.93 5.61 -26.05
C ALA A 285 -9.24 5.49 -25.24
N CYS A 286 -9.21 5.70 -23.91
CA CYS A 286 -10.44 5.73 -23.12
C CYS A 286 -11.39 6.86 -23.60
N ALA A 287 -10.86 8.04 -23.89
CA ALA A 287 -11.67 9.16 -24.40
C ALA A 287 -12.28 8.84 -25.77
N LYS A 288 -11.49 8.26 -26.71
CA LYS A 288 -11.96 7.83 -28.05
C LYS A 288 -13.04 6.76 -27.98
N ALA A 289 -12.91 5.83 -27.03
CA ALA A 289 -13.91 4.79 -26.78
C ALA A 289 -15.14 5.28 -25.99
N GLY A 290 -15.23 6.57 -25.64
CA GLY A 290 -16.31 7.13 -24.82
C GLY A 290 -16.31 6.71 -23.36
N ILE A 291 -15.21 6.14 -22.86
CA ILE A 291 -15.12 5.54 -21.53
C ILE A 291 -14.62 6.61 -20.54
N ARG A 292 -15.43 6.93 -19.53
CA ARG A 292 -15.11 7.90 -18.48
C ARG A 292 -14.76 7.21 -17.16
N ASP A 293 -13.93 7.88 -16.34
CA ASP A 293 -13.55 7.46 -14.98
C ASP A 293 -13.05 6.00 -14.89
N PHE A 294 -12.31 5.56 -15.92
CA PHE A 294 -11.77 4.22 -16.01
C PHE A 294 -10.24 4.21 -15.88
N ARG A 295 -9.73 3.33 -15.04
CA ARG A 295 -8.31 3.18 -14.74
C ARG A 295 -7.84 1.80 -15.17
N TRP A 296 -6.54 1.63 -15.36
CA TRP A 296 -5.97 0.31 -15.66
C TRP A 296 -6.38 -0.78 -14.64
N HIS A 297 -6.43 -0.44 -13.35
CA HIS A 297 -6.83 -1.41 -12.32
C HIS A 297 -8.29 -1.85 -12.45
N ASP A 298 -9.11 -1.07 -13.10
CA ASP A 298 -10.53 -1.38 -13.29
C ASP A 298 -10.74 -2.48 -14.34
N LEU A 299 -9.70 -2.84 -15.15
CA LEU A 299 -9.70 -4.07 -15.98
C LEU A 299 -9.85 -5.32 -15.09
N ARG A 300 -9.16 -5.37 -13.95
CA ARG A 300 -9.33 -6.45 -12.99
C ARG A 300 -10.70 -6.41 -12.31
N HIS A 301 -11.25 -5.23 -12.08
CA HIS A 301 -12.64 -5.10 -11.62
C HIS A 301 -13.61 -5.61 -12.67
N THR A 302 -13.37 -5.30 -13.95
CA THR A 302 -14.14 -5.82 -15.10
C THR A 302 -14.11 -7.34 -15.16
N TRP A 303 -12.93 -7.95 -15.10
CA TRP A 303 -12.76 -9.41 -15.07
C TRP A 303 -13.58 -10.04 -13.92
N ALA A 304 -13.45 -9.52 -12.71
CA ALA A 304 -14.20 -10.04 -11.56
C ALA A 304 -15.72 -9.85 -11.73
N SER A 305 -16.16 -8.70 -12.24
CA SER A 305 -17.57 -8.42 -12.51
C SER A 305 -18.15 -9.38 -13.55
N TRP A 306 -17.44 -9.66 -14.64
CA TRP A 306 -17.87 -10.60 -15.64
C TRP A 306 -17.97 -12.05 -15.13
N HIS A 307 -17.02 -12.47 -14.25
CA HIS A 307 -17.12 -13.76 -13.58
C HIS A 307 -18.36 -13.88 -12.70
N VAL A 308 -18.63 -12.84 -11.88
CA VAL A 308 -19.82 -12.80 -11.01
C VAL A 308 -21.10 -12.85 -11.85
N GLN A 309 -21.19 -12.06 -12.92
CA GLN A 309 -22.36 -12.04 -13.83
C GLN A 309 -22.60 -13.38 -14.53
N ARG A 310 -21.53 -14.14 -14.79
CA ARG A 310 -21.61 -15.51 -15.35
C ARG A 310 -21.87 -16.59 -14.32
N GLY A 311 -22.07 -16.22 -13.04
CA GLY A 311 -22.37 -17.17 -11.97
C GLY A 311 -21.16 -17.95 -11.46
N THR A 312 -19.94 -17.53 -11.76
CA THR A 312 -18.74 -18.18 -11.20
C THR A 312 -18.77 -18.09 -9.67
N PRO A 313 -18.61 -19.22 -8.94
CA PRO A 313 -18.61 -19.19 -7.48
C PRO A 313 -17.56 -18.22 -6.92
N MET A 314 -17.95 -17.46 -5.90
CA MET A 314 -17.07 -16.43 -5.31
C MET A 314 -15.75 -16.98 -4.79
N GLN A 315 -15.74 -18.23 -4.30
CA GLN A 315 -14.53 -18.91 -3.88
C GLN A 315 -13.57 -19.14 -5.05
N VAL A 316 -14.10 -19.56 -6.21
CA VAL A 316 -13.31 -19.75 -7.43
C VAL A 316 -12.73 -18.43 -7.92
N ILE A 317 -13.54 -17.35 -7.91
CA ILE A 317 -13.06 -16.00 -8.27
C ILE A 317 -11.94 -15.55 -7.32
N LYS A 318 -12.08 -15.80 -6.01
CA LYS A 318 -11.06 -15.51 -5.01
C LYS A 318 -9.73 -16.21 -5.36
N GLU A 319 -9.77 -17.48 -5.69
CA GLU A 319 -8.58 -18.29 -6.00
C GLU A 319 -7.93 -17.84 -7.30
N LEU A 320 -8.69 -17.76 -8.40
CA LEU A 320 -8.22 -17.30 -9.70
C LEU A 320 -7.62 -15.88 -9.65
N GLY A 321 -8.25 -14.98 -8.89
CA GLY A 321 -7.78 -13.62 -8.73
C GLY A 321 -6.66 -13.46 -7.72
N GLY A 322 -6.34 -14.48 -6.92
CA GLY A 322 -5.36 -14.38 -5.84
C GLY A 322 -5.74 -13.32 -4.80
N TRP A 323 -7.02 -13.30 -4.37
CA TRP A 323 -7.46 -12.51 -3.22
C TRP A 323 -7.24 -13.27 -1.93
N GLU A 324 -6.88 -12.54 -0.90
CA GLU A 324 -6.60 -13.11 0.42
C GLU A 324 -7.89 -13.53 1.14
N THR A 325 -8.90 -12.67 1.09
CA THR A 325 -10.17 -12.89 1.79
C THR A 325 -11.37 -12.87 0.84
N LEU A 326 -12.46 -13.53 1.24
CA LEU A 326 -13.70 -13.57 0.48
C LEU A 326 -14.36 -12.19 0.42
N GLU A 327 -14.24 -11.37 1.49
CA GLU A 327 -14.79 -10.02 1.54
C GLU A 327 -14.25 -9.13 0.41
N MET A 328 -13.03 -9.39 -0.06
CA MET A 328 -12.48 -8.68 -1.22
C MET A 328 -13.25 -8.95 -2.51
N VAL A 329 -13.89 -10.11 -2.63
CA VAL A 329 -14.70 -10.51 -3.78
C VAL A 329 -16.16 -10.12 -3.58
N GLN A 330 -16.67 -10.14 -2.36
CA GLN A 330 -18.06 -9.78 -2.02
C GLN A 330 -18.47 -8.38 -2.48
N ARG A 331 -17.49 -7.47 -2.68
CA ARG A 331 -17.75 -6.16 -3.29
C ARG A 331 -18.40 -6.22 -4.67
N TYR A 332 -18.33 -7.35 -5.37
CA TYR A 332 -18.93 -7.59 -6.68
C TYR A 332 -20.27 -8.33 -6.58
N ALA A 333 -20.66 -8.81 -5.40
CA ALA A 333 -21.85 -9.65 -5.21
C ALA A 333 -23.15 -8.99 -5.72
N HIS A 334 -23.24 -7.66 -5.58
CA HIS A 334 -24.40 -6.90 -6.07
C HIS A 334 -24.60 -6.95 -7.61
N LEU A 335 -23.60 -7.42 -8.36
CA LEU A 335 -23.66 -7.57 -9.81
C LEU A 335 -24.24 -8.93 -10.26
N SER A 336 -24.57 -9.81 -9.33
CA SER A 336 -25.15 -11.14 -9.58
C SER A 336 -26.68 -11.15 -9.64
N ALA A 337 -27.34 -10.01 -9.68
CA ALA A 337 -28.81 -9.94 -9.61
C ALA A 337 -29.49 -10.79 -10.72
N ASP A 338 -28.99 -10.72 -11.95
CA ASP A 338 -29.52 -11.50 -13.08
C ASP A 338 -29.32 -13.01 -12.88
N HIS A 339 -28.21 -13.41 -12.26
CA HIS A 339 -27.94 -14.81 -11.91
C HIS A 339 -28.85 -15.32 -10.78
N LEU A 340 -29.23 -14.46 -9.83
CA LEU A 340 -30.13 -14.82 -8.75
C LEU A 340 -31.55 -15.17 -9.28
N GLY A 341 -31.96 -14.59 -10.40
CA GLY A 341 -33.22 -14.90 -11.06
C GLY A 341 -33.36 -16.38 -11.42
N GLN A 342 -32.29 -17.04 -11.82
CA GLN A 342 -32.29 -18.48 -12.15
C GLN A 342 -32.60 -19.34 -10.90
N TRP A 343 -32.10 -18.95 -9.74
CA TRP A 343 -32.34 -19.66 -8.50
C TRP A 343 -33.76 -19.47 -7.96
N VAL A 344 -34.36 -18.31 -8.23
CA VAL A 344 -35.77 -18.06 -7.89
C VAL A 344 -36.72 -18.90 -8.78
N GLN A 345 -36.40 -19.01 -10.07
CA GLN A 345 -37.17 -19.84 -11.00
C GLN A 345 -37.09 -21.34 -10.67
N SER A 346 -35.93 -21.83 -10.24
CA SER A 346 -35.78 -23.24 -9.83
C SER A 346 -36.63 -23.64 -8.60
N MET A 347 -37.01 -22.65 -7.77
CA MET A 347 -37.91 -22.87 -6.62
C MET A 347 -39.36 -23.07 -7.06
N THR A 348 -39.78 -22.56 -8.22
CA THR A 348 -41.13 -22.77 -8.76
C THR A 348 -41.27 -24.14 -9.46
N GLU A 349 -40.17 -24.78 -9.81
CA GLU A 349 -40.14 -26.15 -10.36
C GLU A 349 -40.00 -27.24 -9.29
N ALA A 350 -39.92 -26.88 -7.99
CA ALA A 350 -39.95 -27.86 -6.91
C ALA A 350 -41.29 -28.59 -6.92
N PRO A 351 -41.28 -29.93 -6.74
CA PRO A 351 -42.52 -30.71 -6.74
C PRO A 351 -43.51 -30.16 -5.73
N ALA A 352 -44.75 -29.96 -6.14
CA ALA A 352 -45.83 -29.40 -5.31
C ALA A 352 -45.81 -30.08 -3.95
N LEU A 353 -45.70 -29.28 -2.88
CA LEU A 353 -45.83 -29.75 -1.52
C LEU A 353 -47.07 -30.63 -1.43
N VAL A 354 -46.87 -31.93 -1.18
CA VAL A 354 -47.94 -32.89 -0.95
C VAL A 354 -48.81 -32.33 0.15
N LYS A 355 -50.04 -31.94 -0.19
CA LYS A 355 -51.05 -31.60 0.81
C LYS A 355 -51.23 -32.84 1.69
N LEU A 356 -50.73 -32.82 2.92
CA LEU A 356 -51.10 -33.75 3.94
C LEU A 356 -52.60 -33.57 4.14
N ALA A 357 -53.39 -34.52 3.61
CA ALA A 357 -54.81 -34.60 3.91
C ALA A 357 -54.96 -34.86 5.41
N ALA A 358 -55.66 -33.95 6.05
CA ALA A 358 -56.10 -34.16 7.44
C ALA A 358 -57.07 -35.35 7.45
N VAL A 359 -56.73 -36.37 8.24
CA VAL A 359 -57.66 -37.43 8.69
C VAL A 359 -58.16 -37.03 10.06
#